data_bf55e359edd54e8a52920ee5468ce12f
#
_entry.id   bf55e359edd54e8a52920ee5468ce12f
#
_cell.length_a   1.000
_cell.length_b   1.000
_cell.length_c   1.000
_cell.angle_alpha   90.00
_cell.angle_beta   90.00
_cell.angle_gamma   90.00
#
_symmetry.space_group_name_H-M   'P 1'
#
loop_
_entity.id
_entity.type
_entity.pdbx_description
1 polymer ?
#
loop_
_entity_poly.entity_id
_entity_poly.type
_entity_poly.pdbx_seq_one_letter_code
_entity_poly.pdbx_strand_id
1 'polypeptide(L)'
;MSSEKLAKMIAFCQKISKIQSMETIEIHEEFFNRVKTWCKEKKTTLELLMKKASRNKWSEAVYFGWRKSDGLPKGENILLLARAMGVSCDWLITGKEFAPEVSSSAMEVARKYDALSAGNRLRLEDFLAGLYAADDAAKAKTRLA
;
A
#
# COMPACT_ATOMS: atom_id res chain seq x y z
N MET A 1 22.02 32.51 -18.53
CA MET A 1 21.63 32.32 -17.09
C MET A 1 22.80 32.81 -16.25
N SER A 2 22.59 33.65 -15.24
CA SER A 2 23.69 34.17 -14.44
C SER A 2 24.27 33.08 -13.54
N SER A 3 25.58 33.12 -13.27
CA SER A 3 26.30 32.18 -12.39
C SER A 3 25.63 32.04 -11.01
N GLU A 4 25.06 33.10 -10.50
CA GLU A 4 24.35 33.13 -9.20
C GLU A 4 23.04 32.34 -9.21
N LYS A 5 22.28 32.38 -10.33
CA LYS A 5 21.05 31.57 -10.49
C LYS A 5 21.38 30.08 -10.56
N LEU A 6 22.44 29.71 -11.23
CA LEU A 6 22.90 28.33 -11.32
C LEU A 6 23.33 27.79 -9.94
N ALA A 7 24.07 28.55 -9.16
CA ALA A 7 24.51 28.19 -7.81
C ALA A 7 23.32 27.99 -6.88
N LYS A 8 22.31 28.85 -6.90
CA LYS A 8 21.07 28.71 -6.11
C LYS A 8 20.27 27.45 -6.50
N MET A 9 20.21 27.13 -7.79
CA MET A 9 19.53 25.92 -8.27
C MET A 9 20.24 24.63 -7.84
N ILE A 10 21.58 24.61 -7.90
CA ILE A 10 22.37 23.47 -7.43
C ILE A 10 22.19 23.27 -5.92
N ALA A 11 22.25 24.33 -5.11
CA ALA A 11 22.05 24.26 -3.68
C ALA A 11 20.62 23.78 -3.31
N PHE A 12 19.61 24.21 -4.07
CA PHE A 12 18.22 23.72 -3.91
C PHE A 12 18.08 22.23 -4.24
N CYS A 13 18.66 21.76 -5.34
CA CYS A 13 18.67 20.35 -5.71
C CYS A 13 19.38 19.49 -4.66
N GLN A 14 20.51 19.93 -4.12
CA GLN A 14 21.23 19.25 -3.04
C GLN A 14 20.40 19.16 -1.76
N LYS A 15 19.66 20.22 -1.42
CA LYS A 15 18.78 20.24 -0.25
C LYS A 15 17.62 19.25 -0.41
N ILE A 16 16.99 19.18 -1.58
CA ILE A 16 15.92 18.21 -1.88
C ILE A 16 16.45 16.77 -1.81
N SER A 17 17.60 16.50 -2.44
CA SER A 17 18.22 15.17 -2.40
C SER A 17 18.52 14.71 -0.96
N LYS A 18 18.97 15.61 -0.09
CA LYS A 18 19.24 15.32 1.32
C LYS A 18 17.95 15.01 2.11
N ILE A 19 16.87 15.75 1.84
CA ILE A 19 15.57 15.51 2.48
C ILE A 19 15.02 14.14 2.05
N GLN A 20 15.04 13.84 0.76
CA GLN A 20 14.58 12.54 0.25
C GLN A 20 15.39 11.36 0.79
N SER A 21 16.71 11.52 0.98
CA SER A 21 17.53 10.47 1.58
C SER A 21 17.21 10.23 3.06
N MET A 22 16.87 11.29 3.82
CA MET A 22 16.48 11.16 5.23
C MET A 22 15.13 10.45 5.37
N GLU A 23 14.13 10.80 4.57
CA GLU A 23 12.82 10.13 4.56
C GLU A 23 12.94 8.64 4.20
N THR A 24 13.81 8.30 3.26
CA THR A 24 14.03 6.90 2.86
C THR A 24 14.68 6.08 3.97
N ILE A 25 15.62 6.67 4.72
CA ILE A 25 16.26 6.01 5.87
C ILE A 25 15.24 5.77 6.98
N GLU A 26 14.38 6.74 7.26
CA GLU A 26 13.33 6.62 8.28
C GLU A 26 12.33 5.51 7.93
N ILE A 27 11.84 5.47 6.70
CA ILE A 27 10.94 4.41 6.21
C ILE A 27 11.60 3.03 6.33
N HIS A 28 12.87 2.92 5.99
CA HIS A 28 13.62 1.68 6.09
C HIS A 28 13.69 1.17 7.54
N GLU A 29 14.12 2.00 8.48
CA GLU A 29 14.22 1.59 9.89
C GLU A 29 12.86 1.24 10.49
N GLU A 30 11.84 2.04 10.21
CA GLU A 30 10.49 1.81 10.69
C GLU A 30 9.89 0.51 10.16
N PHE A 31 10.12 0.16 8.89
CA PHE A 31 9.71 -1.12 8.31
C PHE A 31 10.23 -2.30 9.15
N PHE A 32 11.53 -2.34 9.43
CA PHE A 32 12.13 -3.44 10.19
C PHE A 32 11.71 -3.45 11.66
N ASN A 33 11.47 -2.27 12.24
CA ASN A 33 10.94 -2.14 13.60
C ASN A 33 9.51 -2.67 13.70
N ARG A 34 8.64 -2.40 12.70
CA ARG A 34 7.28 -2.96 12.65
C ARG A 34 7.27 -4.48 12.58
N VAL A 35 8.13 -5.09 11.77
CA VAL A 35 8.27 -6.56 11.72
C VAL A 35 8.66 -7.12 13.08
N LYS A 36 9.63 -6.53 13.77
CA LYS A 36 10.07 -6.98 15.09
C LYS A 36 8.98 -6.82 16.15
N THR A 37 8.29 -5.68 16.16
CA THR A 37 7.21 -5.39 17.10
C THR A 37 6.08 -6.37 16.91
N TRP A 38 5.67 -6.64 15.67
CA TRP A 38 4.66 -7.64 15.35
C TRP A 38 5.04 -9.04 15.85
N CYS A 39 6.31 -9.46 15.66
CA CYS A 39 6.77 -10.74 16.19
C CYS A 39 6.64 -10.83 17.71
N LYS A 40 6.97 -9.76 18.43
CA LYS A 40 6.81 -9.68 19.90
C LYS A 40 5.34 -9.78 20.32
N GLU A 41 4.45 -9.02 19.68
CA GLU A 41 3.02 -9.00 19.97
C GLU A 41 2.36 -10.36 19.71
N LYS A 42 2.74 -11.03 18.63
CA LYS A 42 2.22 -12.36 18.27
C LYS A 42 2.95 -13.51 18.96
N LYS A 43 3.91 -13.21 19.86
CA LYS A 43 4.72 -14.21 20.58
C LYS A 43 5.35 -15.24 19.64
N THR A 44 5.83 -14.79 18.49
CA THR A 44 6.51 -15.60 17.48
C THR A 44 7.96 -15.15 17.29
N THR A 45 8.78 -16.00 16.69
CA THR A 45 10.16 -15.65 16.37
C THR A 45 10.29 -15.14 14.95
N LEU A 46 11.30 -14.31 14.71
CA LEU A 46 11.61 -13.82 13.38
C LEU A 46 11.90 -15.00 12.40
N GLU A 47 12.57 -16.03 12.87
CA GLU A 47 12.86 -17.23 12.07
C GLU A 47 11.58 -17.93 11.60
N LEU A 48 10.61 -18.12 12.49
CA LEU A 48 9.32 -18.73 12.14
C LEU A 48 8.55 -17.88 11.14
N LEU A 49 8.56 -16.55 11.30
CA LEU A 49 7.93 -15.63 10.36
C LEU A 49 8.60 -15.74 8.97
N MET A 50 9.93 -15.71 8.91
CA MET A 50 10.67 -15.81 7.65
C MET A 50 10.42 -17.13 6.92
N LYS A 51 10.42 -18.24 7.65
CA LYS A 51 10.05 -19.56 7.12
C LYS A 51 8.62 -19.61 6.61
N LYS A 52 7.67 -19.08 7.37
CA LYS A 52 6.25 -19.01 6.98
C LYS A 52 6.07 -18.18 5.70
N ALA A 53 6.69 -17.00 5.61
CA ALA A 53 6.56 -16.11 4.47
C ALA A 53 7.08 -16.73 3.17
N SER A 54 8.17 -17.49 3.23
CA SER A 54 8.88 -18.02 2.07
C SER A 54 8.68 -19.52 1.82
N ARG A 55 7.79 -20.18 2.53
CA ARG A 55 7.65 -21.65 2.50
C ARG A 55 8.98 -22.35 2.81
N ASN A 56 9.59 -21.99 3.93
CA ASN A 56 10.87 -22.51 4.45
C ASN A 56 12.14 -22.19 3.63
N LYS A 57 12.07 -21.19 2.73
CA LYS A 57 13.25 -20.80 1.91
C LYS A 57 14.13 -19.75 2.58
N TRP A 58 13.55 -18.91 3.47
CA TRP A 58 14.28 -17.82 4.13
C TRP A 58 14.64 -18.17 5.57
N SER A 59 15.85 -17.78 5.95
CA SER A 59 16.32 -17.76 7.33
C SER A 59 16.35 -16.34 7.88
N GLU A 60 16.59 -16.17 9.17
CA GLU A 60 16.83 -14.85 9.76
C GLU A 60 17.96 -14.08 9.09
N ALA A 61 18.98 -14.78 8.56
CA ALA A 61 20.08 -14.14 7.86
C ALA A 61 19.62 -13.32 6.65
N VAL A 62 18.57 -13.75 5.94
CA VAL A 62 17.98 -12.99 4.82
C VAL A 62 17.39 -11.67 5.32
N TYR A 63 16.68 -11.69 6.45
CA TYR A 63 16.13 -10.47 7.05
C TYR A 63 17.24 -9.50 7.46
N PHE A 64 18.28 -9.99 8.12
CA PHE A 64 19.40 -9.14 8.50
C PHE A 64 20.19 -8.64 7.28
N GLY A 65 20.24 -9.41 6.19
CA GLY A 65 20.80 -8.97 4.91
C GLY A 65 20.01 -7.78 4.35
N TRP A 66 18.68 -7.83 4.32
CA TRP A 66 17.85 -6.70 3.90
C TRP A 66 18.03 -5.48 4.80
N ARG A 67 18.11 -5.68 6.11
CA ARG A 67 18.29 -4.57 7.07
C ARG A 67 19.63 -3.85 6.91
N LYS A 68 20.65 -4.53 6.43
CA LYS A 68 21.98 -3.96 6.16
C LYS A 68 22.06 -3.28 4.79
N SER A 69 21.13 -3.52 3.90
CA SER A 69 21.06 -2.86 2.60
C SER A 69 20.50 -1.43 2.74
N ASP A 70 20.79 -0.58 1.76
CA ASP A 70 20.36 0.83 1.78
C ASP A 70 18.89 1.04 1.38
N GLY A 71 18.09 -0.02 1.28
CA GLY A 71 16.70 0.08 0.84
C GLY A 71 15.81 -1.03 1.37
N LEU A 72 14.52 -0.89 1.10
CA LEU A 72 13.53 -1.90 1.43
C LEU A 72 13.75 -3.19 0.62
N PRO A 73 13.30 -4.35 1.13
CA PRO A 73 13.23 -5.58 0.35
C PRO A 73 12.44 -5.38 -0.94
N LYS A 74 12.68 -6.22 -1.95
CA LYS A 74 11.90 -6.19 -3.19
C LYS A 74 10.41 -6.33 -2.90
N GLY A 75 9.55 -5.70 -3.71
CA GLY A 75 8.11 -5.67 -3.50
C GLY A 75 7.47 -7.05 -3.33
N GLU A 76 7.95 -8.06 -4.06
CA GLU A 76 7.51 -9.46 -3.89
C GLU A 76 7.79 -10.01 -2.48
N ASN A 77 8.94 -9.66 -1.89
CA ASN A 77 9.31 -10.09 -0.54
C ASN A 77 8.48 -9.37 0.53
N ILE A 78 8.18 -8.08 0.31
CA ILE A 78 7.28 -7.31 1.17
C ILE A 78 5.89 -7.93 1.16
N LEU A 79 5.37 -8.29 -0.02
CA LEU A 79 4.07 -8.95 -0.16
C LEU A 79 4.00 -10.28 0.58
N LEU A 80 5.04 -11.10 0.47
CA LEU A 80 5.11 -12.40 1.17
C LEU A 80 5.15 -12.21 2.69
N LEU A 81 5.92 -11.24 3.19
CA LEU A 81 5.93 -10.90 4.62
C LEU A 81 4.57 -10.40 5.09
N ALA A 82 3.97 -9.44 4.39
CA ALA A 82 2.67 -8.89 4.74
C ALA A 82 1.59 -9.98 4.83
N ARG A 83 1.54 -10.90 3.86
CA ARG A 83 0.64 -12.06 3.87
C ARG A 83 0.90 -12.99 5.07
N ALA A 84 2.15 -13.28 5.37
CA ALA A 84 2.49 -14.14 6.52
C ALA A 84 2.13 -13.50 7.85
N MET A 85 2.23 -12.17 7.94
CA MET A 85 1.86 -11.38 9.12
C MET A 85 0.35 -11.15 9.21
N GLY A 86 -0.40 -11.24 8.10
CA GLY A 86 -1.83 -10.91 8.04
C GLY A 86 -2.10 -9.41 8.10
N VAL A 87 -1.20 -8.59 7.51
CA VAL A 87 -1.29 -7.13 7.43
C VAL A 87 -1.24 -6.67 5.97
N SER A 88 -1.62 -5.42 5.70
CA SER A 88 -1.44 -4.83 4.38
C SER A 88 0.02 -4.48 4.09
N CYS A 89 0.40 -4.43 2.81
CA CYS A 89 1.72 -3.92 2.41
C CYS A 89 1.88 -2.45 2.81
N ASP A 90 0.82 -1.65 2.70
CA ASP A 90 0.82 -0.24 3.07
C ASP A 90 1.13 -0.05 4.56
N TRP A 91 0.46 -0.82 5.42
CA TRP A 91 0.77 -0.78 6.84
C TRP A 91 2.21 -1.22 7.11
N LEU A 92 2.69 -2.25 6.46
CA LEU A 92 4.04 -2.75 6.67
C LEU A 92 5.10 -1.71 6.27
N ILE A 93 4.86 -0.93 5.21
CA ILE A 93 5.79 0.09 4.70
C ILE A 93 5.63 1.41 5.46
N THR A 94 4.38 1.87 5.67
CA THR A 94 4.10 3.23 6.15
C THR A 94 3.63 3.29 7.62
N GLY A 95 3.24 2.16 8.20
CA GLY A 95 2.59 2.09 9.51
C GLY A 95 1.13 2.53 9.50
N LYS A 96 0.56 2.84 8.35
CA LYS A 96 -0.83 3.29 8.18
C LYS A 96 -1.58 2.32 7.29
N GLU A 97 -2.80 1.95 7.69
CA GLU A 97 -3.71 1.27 6.77
C GLU A 97 -4.20 2.28 5.75
N PHE A 98 -3.98 1.97 4.48
CA PHE A 98 -4.57 2.73 3.40
C PHE A 98 -6.01 2.25 3.24
N ALA A 99 -6.90 2.75 4.08
CA ALA A 99 -8.31 2.63 3.78
C ALA A 99 -8.57 3.57 2.60
N PRO A 100 -9.05 3.08 1.45
CA PRO A 100 -9.55 3.98 0.42
C PRO A 100 -10.57 4.88 1.11
N GLU A 101 -10.45 6.20 0.91
CA GLU A 101 -11.42 7.16 1.43
C GLU A 101 -12.78 6.88 0.75
N VAL A 102 -13.50 5.92 1.33
CA VAL A 102 -14.87 5.65 0.93
C VAL A 102 -15.69 6.79 1.48
N SER A 103 -16.29 7.58 0.60
CA SER A 103 -17.15 8.69 1.02
C SER A 103 -18.25 8.18 1.98
N SER A 104 -18.65 9.01 2.93
CA SER A 104 -19.70 8.65 3.89
C SER A 104 -21.00 8.19 3.19
N SER A 105 -21.30 8.77 2.02
CA SER A 105 -22.42 8.36 1.16
C SER A 105 -22.24 6.96 0.57
N ALA A 106 -21.03 6.59 0.14
CA ALA A 106 -20.75 5.25 -0.37
C ALA A 106 -20.81 4.20 0.74
N MET A 107 -20.35 4.52 1.96
CA MET A 107 -20.53 3.62 3.12
C MET A 107 -21.98 3.43 3.51
N GLU A 108 -22.80 4.48 3.41
CA GLU A 108 -24.23 4.37 3.66
C GLU A 108 -24.94 3.50 2.63
N VAL A 109 -24.59 3.64 1.36
CA VAL A 109 -25.10 2.78 0.26
C VAL A 109 -24.70 1.33 0.50
N ALA A 110 -23.44 1.06 0.83
CA ALA A 110 -22.96 -0.29 1.13
C ALA A 110 -23.76 -0.92 2.29
N ARG A 111 -23.99 -0.17 3.37
CA ARG A 111 -24.78 -0.67 4.52
C ARG A 111 -26.22 -0.98 4.13
N LYS A 112 -26.86 -0.14 3.30
CA LYS A 112 -28.22 -0.39 2.78
C LYS A 112 -28.25 -1.62 1.88
N TYR A 113 -27.23 -1.81 1.04
CA TYR A 113 -27.07 -3.00 0.20
C TYR A 113 -26.97 -4.27 1.04
N ASP A 114 -26.14 -4.26 2.10
CA ASP A 114 -25.96 -5.41 2.99
C ASP A 114 -27.25 -5.79 3.75
N ALA A 115 -28.12 -4.83 4.01
CA ALA A 115 -29.41 -5.05 4.66
C ALA A 115 -30.49 -5.64 3.74
N LEU A 116 -30.27 -5.66 2.41
CA LEU A 116 -31.23 -6.21 1.45
C LEU A 116 -31.26 -7.75 1.48
N SER A 117 -32.43 -8.32 1.18
CA SER A 117 -32.53 -9.75 0.88
C SER A 117 -31.76 -10.12 -0.40
N ALA A 118 -31.37 -11.39 -0.54
CA ALA A 118 -30.61 -11.87 -1.71
C ALA A 118 -31.32 -11.54 -3.04
N GLY A 119 -32.67 -11.70 -3.11
CA GLY A 119 -33.43 -11.38 -4.31
C GLY A 119 -33.44 -9.88 -4.64
N ASN A 120 -33.46 -9.01 -3.63
CA ASN A 120 -33.40 -7.57 -3.85
C ASN A 120 -32.00 -7.07 -4.20
N ARG A 121 -30.94 -7.72 -3.70
CA ARG A 121 -29.57 -7.44 -4.14
C ARG A 121 -29.41 -7.70 -5.63
N LEU A 122 -29.87 -8.87 -6.11
CA LEU A 122 -29.82 -9.22 -7.52
C LEU A 122 -30.53 -8.21 -8.41
N ARG A 123 -31.73 -7.77 -8.01
CA ARG A 123 -32.48 -6.72 -8.74
C ARG A 123 -31.75 -5.40 -8.79
N LEU A 124 -31.10 -5.03 -7.68
CA LEU A 124 -30.31 -3.79 -7.62
C LEU A 124 -29.08 -3.88 -8.53
N GLU A 125 -28.40 -5.02 -8.56
CA GLU A 125 -27.25 -5.27 -9.44
C GLU A 125 -27.65 -5.17 -10.92
N ASP A 126 -28.78 -5.79 -11.32
CA ASP A 126 -29.33 -5.67 -12.67
C ASP A 126 -29.67 -4.22 -13.05
N PHE A 127 -30.26 -3.47 -12.10
CA PHE A 127 -30.59 -2.06 -12.31
C PHE A 127 -29.31 -1.20 -12.48
N LEU A 128 -28.31 -1.42 -11.65
CA LEU A 128 -27.01 -0.73 -11.74
C LEU A 128 -26.32 -1.06 -13.08
N ALA A 129 -26.31 -2.31 -13.50
CA ALA A 129 -25.74 -2.70 -14.79
C ALA A 129 -26.40 -1.94 -15.97
N GLY A 130 -27.73 -1.77 -15.93
CA GLY A 130 -28.46 -0.96 -16.90
C GLY A 130 -28.07 0.52 -16.91
N LEU A 131 -27.87 1.11 -15.73
CA LEU A 131 -27.44 2.51 -15.61
C LEU A 131 -26.01 2.69 -16.15
N TYR A 132 -25.08 1.81 -15.81
CA TYR A 132 -23.71 1.87 -16.34
C TYR A 132 -23.66 1.75 -17.86
N ALA A 133 -24.44 0.85 -18.44
CA ALA A 133 -24.53 0.70 -19.89
C ALA A 133 -25.07 1.98 -20.57
N ALA A 134 -26.06 2.64 -19.97
CA ALA A 134 -26.61 3.90 -20.47
C ALA A 134 -25.59 5.04 -20.38
N ASP A 135 -24.86 5.16 -19.27
CA ASP A 135 -23.81 6.15 -19.08
C ASP A 135 -22.65 6.00 -20.07
N ASP A 136 -22.22 4.76 -20.30
CA ASP A 136 -21.15 4.47 -21.26
C ASP A 136 -21.58 4.78 -22.70
N ALA A 137 -22.83 4.50 -23.07
CA ALA A 137 -23.40 4.88 -24.37
C ALA A 137 -23.48 6.42 -24.54
N ALA A 138 -23.83 7.13 -23.48
CA ALA A 138 -23.87 8.61 -23.49
C ALA A 138 -22.45 9.20 -23.66
N LYS A 139 -21.46 8.69 -22.93
CA LYS A 139 -20.06 9.11 -23.04
C LYS A 139 -19.47 8.83 -24.42
N ALA A 140 -19.83 7.68 -25.03
CA ALA A 140 -19.40 7.36 -26.39
C ALA A 140 -19.94 8.33 -27.43
N LYS A 141 -21.22 8.77 -27.32
CA LYS A 141 -21.80 9.78 -28.21
C LYS A 141 -21.10 11.14 -28.08
N THR A 142 -20.73 11.55 -26.86
CA THR A 142 -20.06 12.85 -26.63
C THR A 142 -18.63 12.86 -27.17
N ARG A 143 -17.97 11.70 -27.32
CA ARG A 143 -16.62 11.60 -27.89
C ARG A 143 -16.59 11.62 -29.42
N LEU A 144 -17.74 11.40 -30.06
CA LEU A 144 -17.90 11.36 -31.54
C LEU A 144 -18.47 12.66 -32.12
N ALA A 145 -18.86 13.61 -31.28
CA ALA A 145 -19.33 14.94 -31.63
C ALA A 145 -18.23 16.00 -31.48
#